data_42ce3cd83840026452ea95d9f3244b07
#
_entry.id   42ce3cd83840026452ea95d9f3244b07
#
_cell.length_a   1.000
_cell.length_b   1.000
_cell.length_c   1.000
_cell.angle_alpha   90.00
_cell.angle_beta   90.00
_cell.angle_gamma   90.00
#
_symmetry.space_group_name_H-M   'P 1'
#
loop_
_entity.id
_entity.type
_entity.pdbx_description
1 polymer ?
#
loop_
_entity_poly.entity_id
_entity_poly.type
_entity_poly.pdbx_seq_one_letter_code
_entity_poly.pdbx_strand_id
1 'polypeptide(L)'
;VNKVQILGAYDNTGKNTPDDPTDDTPAMLSISAPLTAGSRENLIPKGNIYLGDMFSLYRFENWFYQIKMTGKEVRTWLECSGTKIKADGTVTDLTYYDVIYGEGFSYTLDYAKPEGSRVVKMTYNGKAVTDDQEFTVVVNNYRYNGGGGYVDYLNSNGCSFTPNDPARIIYSTQF
;
A
#
# COMPACT_ATOMS: atom_id res chain seq x y z
N VAL A 1 -8.07 2.45 6.62
CA VAL A 1 -7.27 1.22 6.34
C VAL A 1 -5.80 1.51 6.58
N ASN A 2 -5.15 2.41 5.82
CA ASN A 2 -3.70 2.66 5.89
C ASN A 2 -3.18 2.95 7.31
N LYS A 3 -3.85 3.82 8.06
CA LYS A 3 -3.43 4.15 9.43
C LYS A 3 -3.52 2.93 10.36
N VAL A 4 -4.54 2.09 10.19
CA VAL A 4 -4.68 0.85 10.96
C VAL A 4 -3.58 -0.15 10.60
N GLN A 5 -3.21 -0.25 9.34
CA GLN A 5 -2.10 -1.10 8.90
C GLN A 5 -0.78 -0.67 9.54
N ILE A 6 -0.49 0.65 9.57
CA ILE A 6 0.72 1.17 10.23
C ILE A 6 0.71 0.81 11.72
N LEU A 7 -0.41 1.01 12.41
CA LEU A 7 -0.53 0.68 13.83
C LEU A 7 -0.42 -0.84 14.08
N GLY A 8 -1.00 -1.67 13.22
CA GLY A 8 -0.92 -3.13 13.33
C GLY A 8 0.46 -3.71 13.03
N ALA A 9 1.34 -2.91 12.43
CA ALA A 9 2.72 -3.29 12.17
C ALA A 9 3.69 -2.82 13.27
N TYR A 10 3.19 -2.19 14.31
CA TYR A 10 4.02 -1.65 15.39
C TYR A 10 4.67 -2.74 16.25
N ASP A 11 4.05 -3.90 16.32
CA ASP A 11 4.48 -5.01 17.14
C ASP A 11 5.15 -6.08 16.27
N ASN A 12 6.36 -5.83 15.77
CA ASN A 12 6.74 -6.50 14.55
C ASN A 12 8.11 -7.16 14.48
N THR A 13 8.92 -7.18 15.52
CA THR A 13 10.31 -7.59 15.30
C THR A 13 10.68 -8.97 15.83
N GLY A 14 9.72 -9.74 16.33
CA GLY A 14 10.00 -11.08 16.85
C GLY A 14 10.88 -11.12 18.10
N LYS A 15 11.35 -9.97 18.55
CA LYS A 15 11.93 -9.72 19.87
C LYS A 15 10.90 -9.10 20.81
N ASN A 16 9.76 -8.84 20.27
CA ASN A 16 8.70 -8.04 20.81
C ASN A 16 8.15 -8.56 22.10
N THR A 17 8.26 -7.72 23.05
CA THR A 17 7.26 -7.68 24.11
C THR A 17 6.27 -6.58 23.74
N PRO A 18 4.96 -6.78 23.82
CA PRO A 18 3.94 -5.76 23.55
C PRO A 18 4.18 -4.45 24.30
N ASP A 19 5.09 -4.46 25.23
CA ASP A 19 5.37 -3.43 26.21
C ASP A 19 6.66 -2.63 25.92
N ASP A 20 7.47 -3.02 24.91
CA ASP A 20 8.72 -2.32 24.58
C ASP A 20 8.73 -1.75 23.16
N PRO A 21 8.30 -0.49 22.96
CA PRO A 21 8.31 0.15 21.65
C PRO A 21 9.73 0.49 21.14
N THR A 22 10.78 0.21 21.92
CA THR A 22 12.15 0.58 21.55
C THR A 22 12.80 -0.40 20.59
N ASP A 23 12.28 -1.62 20.50
CA ASP A 23 12.75 -2.66 19.57
C ASP A 23 11.91 -2.76 18.27
N ASP A 24 10.88 -1.92 18.15
CA ASP A 24 10.01 -1.85 16.98
C ASP A 24 10.65 -1.09 15.81
N THR A 25 10.45 -1.61 14.61
CA THR A 25 10.71 -0.85 13.38
C THR A 25 9.39 -0.30 12.86
N PRO A 26 9.06 0.97 13.10
CA PRO A 26 7.79 1.54 12.67
C PRO A 26 7.69 1.54 11.15
N ALA A 27 6.52 1.19 10.63
CA ALA A 27 6.22 1.36 9.21
C ALA A 27 6.10 2.84 8.88
N MET A 28 6.87 3.28 7.90
CA MET A 28 6.85 4.68 7.42
C MET A 28 5.66 4.93 6.49
N LEU A 29 5.32 3.95 5.67
CA LEU A 29 4.26 4.03 4.67
C LEU A 29 3.35 2.81 4.74
N SER A 30 2.13 2.98 4.26
CA SER A 30 1.16 1.91 4.07
C SER A 30 0.51 2.01 2.71
N ILE A 31 0.36 0.88 2.03
CA ILE A 31 -0.30 0.73 0.73
C ILE A 31 -1.63 0.00 0.93
N SER A 32 -2.72 0.58 0.44
CA SER A 32 -4.01 -0.10 0.42
C SER A 32 -4.89 0.33 -0.74
N ALA A 33 -5.71 -0.60 -1.22
CA ALA A 33 -6.82 -0.31 -2.11
C ALA A 33 -8.08 0.10 -1.32
N PRO A 34 -9.10 0.66 -1.97
CA PRO A 34 -10.43 0.81 -1.39
C PRO A 34 -10.98 -0.54 -0.90
N LEU A 35 -11.71 -0.54 0.22
CA LEU A 35 -12.26 -1.77 0.80
C LEU A 35 -13.22 -2.48 -0.15
N THR A 36 -14.07 -1.72 -0.83
CA THR A 36 -14.90 -2.25 -1.90
C THR A 36 -14.86 -1.28 -3.08
N ALA A 37 -14.72 -1.82 -4.27
CA ALA A 37 -14.93 -1.11 -5.51
C ALA A 37 -15.99 -1.88 -6.28
N GLY A 38 -17.11 -1.24 -6.60
CA GLY A 38 -18.17 -1.86 -7.36
C GLY A 38 -19.57 -1.42 -6.94
N SER A 39 -20.59 -2.14 -7.40
CA SER A 39 -22.02 -1.82 -7.23
C SER A 39 -22.58 -2.06 -5.82
N ARG A 40 -21.75 -2.45 -4.87
CA ARG A 40 -22.21 -2.69 -3.49
C ARG A 40 -21.96 -1.45 -2.65
N GLU A 41 -22.97 -1.05 -1.92
CA GLU A 41 -22.86 0.01 -0.94
C GLU A 41 -21.97 -0.43 0.23
N ASN A 42 -20.99 0.40 0.59
CA ASN A 42 -20.18 0.25 1.80
C ASN A 42 -20.98 0.73 3.01
N LEU A 43 -22.13 0.12 3.24
CA LEU A 43 -23.06 0.53 4.29
C LEU A 43 -23.27 -0.60 5.28
N ILE A 44 -22.93 -0.37 6.53
CA ILE A 44 -23.38 -1.14 7.66
C ILE A 44 -24.52 -0.33 8.31
N PRO A 45 -25.77 -0.84 8.28
CA PRO A 45 -26.90 -0.12 8.86
C PRO A 45 -26.72 0.03 10.37
N LYS A 46 -27.33 1.06 10.94
CA LYS A 46 -27.37 1.25 12.40
C LYS A 46 -28.06 0.07 13.06
N GLY A 47 -27.40 -0.54 14.03
CA GLY A 47 -27.92 -1.68 14.78
C GLY A 47 -26.80 -2.55 15.31
N ASN A 48 -27.10 -3.82 15.55
CA ASN A 48 -26.10 -4.81 15.91
C ASN A 48 -25.20 -5.11 14.69
N ILE A 49 -23.91 -5.21 14.91
CA ILE A 49 -22.92 -5.57 13.89
C ILE A 49 -22.67 -7.05 14.00
N TYR A 50 -22.85 -7.76 12.92
CA TYR A 50 -22.60 -9.20 12.81
C TYR A 50 -21.34 -9.47 11.99
N LEU A 51 -20.76 -10.65 12.17
CA LEU A 51 -19.59 -11.07 11.38
C LEU A 51 -19.86 -11.00 9.86
N GLY A 52 -21.08 -11.32 9.43
CA GLY A 52 -21.52 -11.21 8.04
C GLY A 52 -21.41 -9.79 7.46
N ASP A 53 -21.59 -8.76 8.30
CA ASP A 53 -21.46 -7.36 7.87
C ASP A 53 -19.99 -7.03 7.54
N MET A 54 -19.05 -7.61 8.26
CA MET A 54 -17.62 -7.44 7.98
C MET A 54 -17.26 -8.10 6.63
N PHE A 55 -17.78 -9.30 6.35
CA PHE A 55 -17.56 -9.96 5.07
C PHE A 55 -18.23 -9.23 3.89
N SER A 56 -19.26 -8.42 4.12
CA SER A 56 -19.84 -7.57 3.09
C SER A 56 -18.91 -6.41 2.71
N LEU A 57 -18.11 -5.90 3.65
CA LEU A 57 -17.10 -4.87 3.41
C LEU A 57 -15.82 -5.46 2.81
N TYR A 58 -15.33 -6.57 3.38
CA TYR A 58 -14.10 -7.19 2.96
C TYR A 58 -14.13 -8.70 3.24
N ARG A 59 -14.14 -9.50 2.19
CA ARG A 59 -14.36 -10.96 2.25
C ARG A 59 -13.09 -11.80 2.27
N PHE A 60 -11.93 -11.17 2.14
CA PHE A 60 -10.66 -11.88 2.01
C PHE A 60 -9.93 -11.91 3.33
N GLU A 61 -9.41 -13.08 3.70
CA GLU A 61 -8.44 -13.20 4.80
C GLU A 61 -7.08 -12.80 4.27
N ASN A 62 -6.63 -11.61 4.63
CA ASN A 62 -5.32 -11.11 4.30
C ASN A 62 -4.53 -10.86 5.58
N TRP A 63 -3.22 -11.07 5.47
CA TRP A 63 -2.25 -10.64 6.47
C TRP A 63 -1.37 -9.54 5.90
N PHE A 64 -0.58 -8.92 6.74
CA PHE A 64 0.30 -7.83 6.37
C PHE A 64 1.74 -8.30 6.26
N TYR A 65 2.43 -7.73 5.30
CA TYR A 65 3.88 -7.71 5.25
C TYR A 65 4.36 -6.28 5.51
N GLN A 66 5.37 -6.14 6.35
CA GLN A 66 6.21 -4.95 6.41
C GLN A 66 7.46 -5.24 5.63
N ILE A 67 7.70 -4.47 4.59
CA ILE A 67 8.77 -4.68 3.62
C ILE A 67 9.60 -3.43 3.42
N LYS A 68 10.83 -3.61 2.92
CA LYS A 68 11.67 -2.52 2.44
C LYS A 68 11.30 -2.20 1.00
N MET A 69 11.13 -0.91 0.70
CA MET A 69 10.97 -0.40 -0.65
C MET A 69 11.83 0.85 -0.86
N THR A 70 12.33 1.02 -2.07
CA THR A 70 13.03 2.24 -2.47
C THR A 70 12.05 3.32 -2.92
N GLY A 71 12.48 4.58 -2.94
CA GLY A 71 11.68 5.70 -3.45
C GLY A 71 11.29 5.51 -4.92
N LYS A 72 12.16 4.88 -5.72
CA LYS A 72 11.85 4.48 -7.09
C LYS A 72 10.68 3.48 -7.12
N GLU A 73 10.70 2.46 -6.28
CA GLU A 73 9.64 1.45 -6.20
C GLU A 73 8.32 2.06 -5.73
N VAL A 74 8.35 2.93 -4.73
CA VAL A 74 7.17 3.68 -4.24
C VAL A 74 6.58 4.56 -5.36
N ARG A 75 7.42 5.28 -6.09
CA ARG A 75 7.00 6.09 -7.24
C ARG A 75 6.36 5.22 -8.33
N THR A 76 7.01 4.11 -8.68
CA THR A 76 6.54 3.20 -9.73
C THR A 76 5.22 2.54 -9.31
N TRP A 77 5.03 2.25 -8.02
CA TRP A 77 3.75 1.77 -7.49
C TRP A 77 2.63 2.80 -7.70
N LEU A 78 2.90 4.07 -7.41
CA LEU A 78 1.95 5.17 -7.65
C LEU A 78 1.65 5.35 -9.14
N GLU A 79 2.63 5.19 -10.01
CA GLU A 79 2.43 5.23 -11.47
C GLU A 79 1.52 4.08 -11.92
N CYS A 80 1.68 2.87 -11.38
CA CYS A 80 0.78 1.76 -11.63
C CYS A 80 -0.65 2.07 -11.20
N SER A 81 -0.85 2.63 -10.00
CA SER A 81 -2.16 3.14 -9.57
C SER A 81 -2.69 4.17 -10.55
N GLY A 82 -1.84 5.07 -11.00
CA GLY A 82 -2.18 6.10 -11.97
C GLY A 82 -2.77 5.55 -13.28
N THR A 83 -2.37 4.36 -13.73
CA THR A 83 -2.93 3.74 -14.96
C THR A 83 -4.42 3.40 -14.87
N LYS A 84 -4.98 3.35 -13.66
CA LYS A 84 -6.41 3.01 -13.43
C LYS A 84 -7.35 4.19 -13.66
N ILE A 85 -6.81 5.38 -13.96
CA ILE A 85 -7.58 6.59 -14.27
C ILE A 85 -7.07 7.15 -15.60
N LYS A 86 -7.97 7.39 -16.56
CA LYS A 86 -7.63 8.01 -17.83
C LYS A 86 -7.43 9.52 -17.69
N ALA A 87 -6.86 10.15 -18.72
CA ALA A 87 -6.65 11.60 -18.77
C ALA A 87 -7.95 12.41 -18.69
N ASP A 88 -9.05 11.86 -19.14
CA ASP A 88 -10.39 12.47 -19.05
C ASP A 88 -11.06 12.28 -17.68
N GLY A 89 -10.37 11.66 -16.72
CA GLY A 89 -10.89 11.36 -15.40
C GLY A 89 -11.72 10.07 -15.31
N THR A 90 -11.87 9.33 -16.41
CA THR A 90 -12.58 8.04 -16.40
C THR A 90 -11.81 7.02 -15.57
N VAL A 91 -12.45 6.49 -14.53
CA VAL A 91 -11.91 5.41 -13.72
C VAL A 91 -12.12 4.09 -14.45
N THR A 92 -11.04 3.37 -14.73
CA THR A 92 -11.08 2.07 -15.39
C THR A 92 -11.21 0.91 -14.42
N ASP A 93 -10.54 1.02 -13.26
CA ASP A 93 -10.58 -0.03 -12.23
C ASP A 93 -10.21 0.52 -10.86
N LEU A 94 -11.20 0.89 -10.07
CA LEU A 94 -10.99 1.39 -8.71
C LEU A 94 -10.54 0.27 -7.74
N THR A 95 -10.86 -0.99 -8.02
CA THR A 95 -10.46 -2.13 -7.18
C THR A 95 -8.95 -2.26 -7.06
N TYR A 96 -8.26 -1.87 -8.12
CA TYR A 96 -6.79 -1.93 -8.20
C TYR A 96 -6.12 -0.56 -8.15
N TYR A 97 -6.82 0.45 -7.65
CA TYR A 97 -6.25 1.77 -7.39
C TYR A 97 -5.73 1.82 -5.95
N ASP A 98 -4.44 1.67 -5.78
CA ASP A 98 -3.83 1.75 -4.45
C ASP A 98 -3.51 3.19 -4.06
N VAL A 99 -3.70 3.48 -2.79
CA VAL A 99 -3.32 4.74 -2.14
C VAL A 99 -2.17 4.47 -1.19
N ILE A 100 -1.17 5.34 -1.20
CA ILE A 100 -0.05 5.29 -0.26
C ILE A 100 -0.25 6.39 0.79
N TYR A 101 -0.14 6.01 2.06
CA TYR A 101 -0.22 6.92 3.19
C TYR A 101 0.98 6.74 4.11
N GLY A 102 1.47 7.83 4.65
CA GLY A 102 2.44 7.89 5.74
C GLY A 102 2.46 9.30 6.32
N GLU A 103 2.81 9.42 7.58
CA GLU A 103 2.98 10.73 8.19
C GLU A 103 4.15 11.45 7.53
N GLY A 104 3.94 12.70 7.14
CA GLY A 104 4.93 13.47 6.38
C GLY A 104 5.08 13.10 4.91
N PHE A 105 4.41 12.05 4.42
CA PHE A 105 4.43 11.64 3.02
C PHE A 105 3.35 12.36 2.20
N SER A 106 3.74 12.88 1.04
CA SER A 106 2.82 13.56 0.11
C SER A 106 3.22 13.29 -1.33
N TYR A 107 2.23 13.11 -2.19
CA TYR A 107 2.43 12.97 -3.63
C TYR A 107 1.31 13.64 -4.43
N THR A 108 1.61 13.94 -5.69
CA THR A 108 0.67 14.51 -6.65
C THR A 108 0.73 13.72 -7.95
N LEU A 109 -0.44 13.26 -8.42
CA LEU A 109 -0.62 12.63 -9.72
C LEU A 109 -1.26 13.65 -10.69
N ASP A 110 -0.66 13.81 -11.86
CA ASP A 110 -1.19 14.60 -12.97
C ASP A 110 -1.65 13.65 -14.08
N TYR A 111 -2.95 13.43 -14.18
CA TYR A 111 -3.53 12.49 -15.14
C TYR A 111 -3.51 12.99 -16.58
N ALA A 112 -3.24 14.30 -16.81
CA ALA A 112 -3.02 14.83 -18.15
C ALA A 112 -1.67 14.38 -18.75
N LYS A 113 -0.76 13.90 -17.90
CA LYS A 113 0.53 13.37 -18.35
C LYS A 113 0.42 11.93 -18.84
N PRO A 114 1.36 11.50 -19.70
CA PRO A 114 1.47 10.10 -20.11
C PRO A 114 1.61 9.16 -18.90
N GLU A 115 1.13 7.93 -19.06
CA GLU A 115 1.36 6.85 -18.09
C GLU A 115 2.87 6.66 -17.86
N GLY A 116 3.25 6.41 -16.61
CA GLY A 116 4.65 6.34 -16.19
C GLY A 116 5.34 7.68 -15.93
N SER A 117 4.61 8.81 -16.10
CA SER A 117 5.09 10.17 -15.84
C SER A 117 4.08 11.02 -15.07
N ARG A 118 3.13 10.37 -14.40
CA ARG A 118 2.02 11.02 -13.69
C ARG A 118 2.36 11.47 -12.29
N VAL A 119 3.33 10.85 -11.64
CA VAL A 119 3.82 11.29 -10.32
C VAL A 119 4.71 12.51 -10.50
N VAL A 120 4.10 13.69 -10.44
CA VAL A 120 4.80 14.96 -10.67
C VAL A 120 5.46 15.51 -9.42
N LYS A 121 5.04 15.04 -8.24
CA LYS A 121 5.63 15.40 -6.97
C LYS A 121 5.54 14.24 -6.00
N MET A 122 6.61 13.99 -5.26
CA MET A 122 6.64 13.04 -4.15
C MET A 122 7.62 13.56 -3.09
N THR A 123 7.12 13.77 -1.88
CA THR A 123 7.91 14.33 -0.77
C THR A 123 7.71 13.53 0.51
N TYR A 124 8.74 13.49 1.34
CA TYR A 124 8.71 12.93 2.69
C TYR A 124 9.34 13.94 3.67
N ASN A 125 8.59 14.30 4.72
CA ASN A 125 8.98 15.34 5.68
C ASN A 125 9.42 16.64 5.01
N GLY A 126 8.69 17.05 3.96
CA GLY A 126 8.93 18.30 3.22
C GLY A 126 10.09 18.26 2.21
N LYS A 127 10.85 17.16 2.14
CA LYS A 127 11.95 16.98 1.19
C LYS A 127 11.50 16.10 0.02
N ALA A 128 12.05 16.37 -1.18
CA ALA A 128 11.81 15.52 -2.34
C ALA A 128 12.35 14.10 -2.07
N VAL A 129 11.55 13.09 -2.41
CA VAL A 129 11.98 11.69 -2.31
C VAL A 129 12.92 11.36 -3.45
N THR A 130 14.09 10.82 -3.12
CA THR A 130 15.07 10.31 -4.10
C THR A 130 14.78 8.84 -4.44
N ASP A 131 15.26 8.37 -5.58
CA ASP A 131 14.99 7.01 -6.05
C ASP A 131 15.62 5.92 -5.15
N ASP A 132 16.72 6.24 -4.49
CA ASP A 132 17.47 5.37 -3.58
C ASP A 132 17.01 5.48 -2.11
N GLN A 133 16.14 6.42 -1.78
CA GLN A 133 15.63 6.55 -0.41
C GLN A 133 14.87 5.30 0.01
N GLU A 134 15.24 4.72 1.16
CA GLU A 134 14.56 3.55 1.69
C GLU A 134 13.34 3.92 2.54
N PHE A 135 12.29 3.11 2.40
CA PHE A 135 11.07 3.16 3.19
C PHE A 135 10.73 1.78 3.77
N THR A 136 10.19 1.77 4.97
CA THR A 136 9.48 0.62 5.52
C THR A 136 8.00 0.76 5.18
N VAL A 137 7.45 -0.22 4.46
CA VAL A 137 6.11 -0.14 3.86
C VAL A 137 5.27 -1.32 4.29
N VAL A 138 4.06 -1.04 4.80
CA VAL A 138 3.07 -2.09 5.07
C VAL A 138 2.16 -2.27 3.88
N VAL A 139 2.02 -3.51 3.47
CA VAL A 139 1.18 -3.92 2.34
C VAL A 139 0.53 -5.28 2.66
N ASN A 140 -0.67 -5.54 2.12
CA ASN A 140 -1.29 -6.85 2.30
C ASN A 140 -0.62 -7.91 1.41
N ASN A 141 -0.75 -9.18 1.82
CA ASN A 141 -0.16 -10.32 1.12
C ASN A 141 -0.61 -10.43 -0.35
N TYR A 142 -1.86 -10.12 -0.65
CA TYR A 142 -2.37 -10.16 -2.03
C TYR A 142 -1.60 -9.22 -2.95
N ARG A 143 -1.42 -7.97 -2.53
CA ARG A 143 -0.66 -6.97 -3.30
C ARG A 143 0.82 -7.32 -3.38
N TYR A 144 1.41 -7.71 -2.26
CA TYR A 144 2.83 -8.09 -2.22
C TYR A 144 3.15 -9.26 -3.15
N ASN A 145 2.23 -10.20 -3.29
CA ASN A 145 2.37 -11.36 -4.18
C ASN A 145 1.95 -11.09 -5.63
N GLY A 146 1.80 -9.82 -6.03
CA GLY A 146 1.56 -9.42 -7.41
C GLY A 146 0.09 -9.16 -7.77
N GLY A 147 -0.82 -9.26 -6.82
CA GLY A 147 -2.24 -8.98 -7.06
C GLY A 147 -2.47 -7.57 -7.60
N GLY A 148 -3.21 -7.46 -8.70
CA GLY A 148 -3.49 -6.21 -9.40
C GLY A 148 -2.39 -5.78 -10.39
N GLY A 149 -1.38 -6.62 -10.64
CA GLY A 149 -0.33 -6.39 -11.63
C GLY A 149 0.77 -5.42 -11.19
N TYR A 150 0.84 -5.08 -9.89
CA TYR A 150 1.82 -4.13 -9.40
C TYR A 150 3.25 -4.61 -9.50
N VAL A 151 3.52 -5.86 -9.16
CA VAL A 151 4.86 -6.45 -9.25
C VAL A 151 5.36 -6.50 -10.69
N ASP A 152 4.48 -6.91 -11.62
CA ASP A 152 4.82 -6.94 -13.05
C ASP A 152 5.10 -5.53 -13.57
N TYR A 153 4.30 -4.55 -13.14
CA TYR A 153 4.51 -3.15 -13.52
C TYR A 153 5.84 -2.60 -12.98
N LEU A 154 6.17 -2.87 -11.71
CA LEU A 154 7.45 -2.51 -11.12
C LEU A 154 8.61 -3.07 -11.94
N ASN A 155 8.59 -4.36 -12.23
CA ASN A 155 9.67 -5.04 -12.94
C ASN A 155 9.80 -4.57 -14.40
N SER A 156 8.68 -4.32 -15.08
CA SER A 156 8.67 -3.77 -16.44
C SER A 156 9.20 -2.31 -16.50
N ASN A 157 9.22 -1.61 -15.36
CA ASN A 157 9.73 -0.24 -15.26
C ASN A 157 11.08 -0.16 -14.53
N GLY A 158 11.86 -1.24 -14.58
CA GLY A 158 13.25 -1.26 -14.13
C GLY A 158 13.43 -1.26 -12.61
N CYS A 159 12.46 -1.80 -11.88
CA CYS A 159 12.62 -2.22 -10.49
C CYS A 159 12.90 -3.72 -10.47
N SER A 160 13.69 -4.18 -9.49
CA SER A 160 13.92 -5.62 -9.26
C SER A 160 13.12 -6.06 -8.04
N PHE A 161 11.80 -6.17 -8.20
CA PHE A 161 10.90 -6.50 -7.11
C PHE A 161 10.50 -7.99 -7.17
N THR A 162 10.96 -8.76 -6.19
CA THR A 162 10.63 -10.18 -6.07
C THR A 162 9.70 -10.39 -4.87
N PRO A 163 8.49 -10.94 -5.07
CA PRO A 163 7.62 -11.36 -3.96
C PRO A 163 8.30 -12.41 -3.08
N ASN A 164 7.98 -12.40 -1.80
CA ASN A 164 8.52 -13.33 -0.80
C ASN A 164 10.06 -13.33 -0.68
N ASP A 165 10.72 -12.26 -1.13
CA ASP A 165 12.15 -12.07 -0.91
C ASP A 165 12.40 -11.84 0.59
N PRO A 166 13.06 -12.76 1.31
CA PRO A 166 13.32 -12.62 2.74
C PRO A 166 14.21 -11.41 3.07
N ALA A 167 15.00 -10.92 2.12
CA ALA A 167 15.82 -9.74 2.32
C ALA A 167 14.99 -8.43 2.39
N ARG A 168 13.77 -8.46 1.85
CA ARG A 168 12.83 -7.34 1.89
C ARG A 168 11.90 -7.37 3.09
N ILE A 169 11.56 -8.57 3.57
CA ILE A 169 10.57 -8.76 4.64
C ILE A 169 11.21 -8.37 5.96
N ILE A 170 10.62 -7.39 6.63
CA ILE A 170 10.94 -7.02 8.01
C ILE A 170 10.06 -7.82 8.96
N TYR A 171 8.76 -7.89 8.65
CA TYR A 171 7.75 -8.54 9.46
C TYR A 171 6.57 -9.07 8.64
N SER A 172 5.92 -10.11 9.13
CA SER A 172 4.67 -10.66 8.58
C SER A 172 3.73 -11.05 9.71
N THR A 173 2.43 -10.72 9.56
CA THR A 173 1.37 -11.21 10.46
C THR A 173 0.84 -12.59 10.06
N GLN A 174 1.50 -13.28 9.16
CA GLN A 174 1.20 -14.67 8.83
C GLN A 174 1.63 -15.55 10.01
N PHE A 175 0.66 -16.27 10.58
CA PHE A 175 0.87 -17.26 11.64
C PHE A 175 1.22 -18.62 11.07
#